data_ff7ca076e04e363167fc46cc9a2d2bdb
#
_entry.id   ff7ca076e04e363167fc46cc9a2d2bdb
#
_cell.length_a   1.000
_cell.length_b   1.000
_cell.length_c   1.000
_cell.angle_alpha   90.00
_cell.angle_beta   90.00
_cell.angle_gamma   90.00
#
_symmetry.space_group_name_H-M   'P 1'
#
loop_
_entity.id
_entity.type
_entity.pdbx_description
1 polymer ?
#
loop_
_entity_poly.entity_id
_entity_poly.type
_entity_poly.pdbx_seq_one_letter_code
_entity_poly.pdbx_strand_id
1 'polypeptide(L)'
;MKKNKFIYLIDKSNDDGRLDLIDTFLESKWEKEVIDFHNRQVLEKKIINADAVITMSWDYNLNYGNNLKLIQLPGAGVDEINFNCIPKNISVCNVYEHEIPISEFVLTGMLNWVSKFIEIDKNLKKGYW
;
A
#
# COMPACT_ATOMS: atom_id res chain seq x y z
N MET A 1 -10.26 22.31 -14.64
CA MET A 1 -9.12 21.95 -13.80
C MET A 1 -8.70 20.52 -14.14
N LYS A 2 -7.40 20.29 -14.36
CA LYS A 2 -6.85 18.93 -14.55
C LYS A 2 -7.05 18.18 -13.22
N LYS A 3 -7.66 16.99 -13.26
CA LYS A 3 -7.72 16.14 -12.05
C LYS A 3 -6.36 15.46 -11.89
N ASN A 4 -5.88 15.41 -10.67
CA ASN A 4 -4.70 14.61 -10.34
C ASN A 4 -5.02 13.14 -10.54
N LYS A 5 -4.05 12.36 -10.96
CA LYS A 5 -4.18 10.94 -11.26
C LYS A 5 -3.12 10.13 -10.56
N PHE A 6 -3.52 9.07 -9.88
CA PHE A 6 -2.57 8.07 -9.43
C PHE A 6 -2.85 6.68 -10.04
N ILE A 7 -1.79 5.92 -10.15
CA ILE A 7 -1.81 4.52 -10.56
C ILE A 7 -1.50 3.68 -9.34
N TYR A 8 -2.29 2.65 -9.11
CA TYR A 8 -2.00 1.61 -8.13
C TYR A 8 -1.55 0.35 -8.87
N LEU A 9 -0.27 0.00 -8.70
CA LEU A 9 0.32 -1.20 -9.24
C LEU A 9 0.18 -2.32 -8.22
N ILE A 10 -0.58 -3.33 -8.54
CA ILE A 10 -0.78 -4.48 -7.67
C ILE A 10 -0.81 -5.77 -8.50
N ASP A 11 -0.60 -6.89 -7.85
CA ASP A 11 -1.07 -8.17 -8.36
C ASP A 11 -2.59 -8.20 -8.21
N LYS A 12 -3.31 -8.33 -9.31
CA LYS A 12 -4.79 -8.36 -9.31
C LYS A 12 -5.39 -9.44 -8.42
N SER A 13 -4.64 -10.49 -8.12
CA SER A 13 -5.06 -11.53 -7.17
C SER A 13 -5.20 -10.99 -5.73
N ASN A 14 -4.59 -9.84 -5.43
CA ASN A 14 -4.52 -9.22 -4.12
C ASN A 14 -5.29 -7.89 -4.01
N ASP A 15 -6.17 -7.58 -4.96
CA ASP A 15 -7.03 -6.40 -4.85
C ASP A 15 -8.10 -6.65 -3.76
N ASP A 16 -7.89 -6.02 -2.62
CA ASP A 16 -8.71 -6.16 -1.41
C ASP A 16 -9.64 -4.95 -1.16
N GLY A 17 -9.85 -4.11 -2.16
CA GLY A 17 -10.72 -2.93 -2.07
C GLY A 17 -10.13 -1.75 -1.30
N ARG A 18 -8.84 -1.76 -0.93
CA ARG A 18 -8.19 -0.65 -0.21
C ARG A 18 -8.27 0.68 -0.94
N LEU A 19 -8.37 0.65 -2.26
CA LEU A 19 -8.49 1.87 -3.07
C LEU A 19 -9.74 2.69 -2.76
N ASP A 20 -10.81 2.04 -2.35
CA ASP A 20 -12.05 2.74 -2.01
C ASP A 20 -11.89 3.55 -0.72
N LEU A 21 -11.01 3.11 0.19
CA LEU A 21 -10.70 3.82 1.43
C LEU A 21 -9.85 5.06 1.21
N ILE A 22 -9.03 5.11 0.17
CA ILE A 22 -8.13 6.24 -0.08
C ILE A 22 -8.90 7.55 -0.21
N ASP A 23 -10.08 7.54 -0.85
CA ASP A 23 -10.90 8.75 -1.03
C ASP A 23 -11.34 9.38 0.30
N THR A 24 -11.41 8.60 1.39
CA THR A 24 -11.78 9.10 2.71
C THR A 24 -10.68 9.96 3.35
N PHE A 25 -9.44 9.82 2.89
CA PHE A 25 -8.26 10.51 3.42
C PHE A 25 -7.74 11.61 2.49
N LEU A 26 -8.21 11.66 1.25
CA LEU A 26 -7.77 12.66 0.28
C LEU A 26 -8.63 13.91 0.38
N GLU A 27 -8.01 15.10 0.51
CA GLU A 27 -8.68 16.40 0.51
C GLU A 27 -9.27 16.76 -0.86
N SER A 28 -8.82 16.12 -1.92
CA SER A 28 -9.26 16.36 -3.30
C SER A 28 -9.56 15.08 -4.02
N LYS A 29 -10.41 15.17 -5.06
CA LYS A 29 -10.74 14.02 -5.89
C LYS A 29 -9.60 13.69 -6.85
N TRP A 30 -9.12 12.45 -6.78
CA TRP A 30 -8.13 11.89 -7.68
C TRP A 30 -8.76 10.88 -8.64
N GLU A 31 -8.26 10.83 -9.85
CA GLU A 31 -8.53 9.74 -10.77
C GLU A 31 -7.66 8.55 -10.37
N LYS A 32 -8.27 7.40 -10.15
CA LYS A 32 -7.60 6.18 -9.71
C LYS A 32 -7.60 5.14 -10.82
N GLU A 33 -6.48 4.49 -11.05
CA GLU A 33 -6.37 3.40 -12.01
C GLU A 33 -5.55 2.26 -11.41
N VAL A 34 -6.14 1.07 -11.39
CA VAL A 34 -5.45 -0.16 -10.98
C VAL A 34 -4.85 -0.82 -12.20
N ILE A 35 -3.55 -1.10 -12.12
CA ILE A 35 -2.82 -1.80 -13.18
C ILE A 35 -2.13 -2.99 -12.56
N ASP A 36 -2.28 -4.16 -13.21
CA ASP A 36 -1.50 -5.33 -12.88
C ASP A 36 -0.02 -5.07 -13.17
N PHE A 37 0.85 -5.25 -12.17
CA PHE A 37 2.28 -4.96 -12.29
C PHE A 37 2.97 -5.82 -13.37
N HIS A 38 2.40 -6.98 -13.73
CA HIS A 38 2.88 -7.78 -14.86
C HIS A 38 2.53 -7.17 -16.23
N ASN A 39 1.58 -6.23 -16.29
CA ASN A 39 1.15 -5.63 -17.55
C ASN A 39 1.94 -4.37 -17.88
N ARG A 40 3.23 -4.56 -18.19
CA ARG A 40 4.16 -3.48 -18.53
C ARG A 40 3.66 -2.59 -19.66
N GLN A 41 3.04 -3.15 -20.70
CA GLN A 41 2.58 -2.37 -21.85
C GLN A 41 1.48 -1.36 -21.48
N VAL A 42 0.59 -1.74 -20.56
CA VAL A 42 -0.44 -0.82 -20.06
C VAL A 42 0.19 0.24 -19.18
N LEU A 43 1.11 -0.16 -18.29
CA LEU A 43 1.84 0.78 -17.44
C LEU A 43 2.57 1.85 -18.25
N GLU A 44 3.32 1.47 -19.27
CA GLU A 44 4.07 2.40 -20.15
C GLU A 44 3.17 3.47 -20.79
N LYS A 45 1.96 3.10 -21.16
CA LYS A 45 1.00 4.04 -21.77
C LYS A 45 0.36 4.97 -20.75
N LYS A 46 0.17 4.51 -19.52
CA LYS A 46 -0.61 5.23 -18.50
C LYS A 46 0.26 6.10 -17.60
N ILE A 47 1.51 5.68 -17.36
CA ILE A 47 2.44 6.38 -16.46
C ILE A 47 2.73 7.81 -16.90
N ILE A 48 2.74 8.08 -18.19
CA ILE A 48 3.01 9.40 -18.77
C ILE A 48 2.04 10.47 -18.22
N ASN A 49 0.81 10.06 -17.90
CA ASN A 49 -0.24 10.95 -17.41
C ASN A 49 -0.49 10.83 -15.90
N ALA A 50 0.27 10.00 -15.20
CA ALA A 50 0.14 9.85 -13.76
C ALA A 50 0.88 10.96 -13.01
N ASP A 51 0.32 11.40 -11.90
CA ASP A 51 0.95 12.34 -10.97
C ASP A 51 1.61 11.59 -9.80
N ALA A 52 1.06 10.43 -9.41
CA ALA A 52 1.60 9.54 -8.39
C ALA A 52 1.42 8.07 -8.76
N VAL A 53 2.27 7.21 -8.18
CA VAL A 53 2.17 5.74 -8.26
C VAL A 53 2.21 5.18 -6.84
N ILE A 54 1.38 4.19 -6.57
CA ILE A 54 1.45 3.37 -5.34
C ILE A 54 1.87 1.97 -5.77
N THR A 55 2.95 1.44 -5.20
CA THR A 55 3.49 0.12 -5.59
C THR A 55 4.38 -0.48 -4.50
N MET A 56 4.50 -1.80 -4.47
CA MET A 56 5.44 -2.51 -3.59
C MET A 56 6.82 -2.68 -4.23
N SER A 57 6.90 -2.69 -5.57
CA SER A 57 8.15 -2.93 -6.31
C SER A 57 8.26 -1.98 -7.50
N TRP A 58 9.50 -1.66 -7.88
CA TRP A 58 9.76 -0.85 -9.05
C TRP A 58 11.11 -1.17 -9.69
N ASP A 59 11.05 -1.78 -10.84
CA ASP A 59 12.24 -2.04 -11.69
C ASP A 59 11.92 -1.73 -13.16
N TYR A 60 11.35 -0.55 -13.40
CA TYR A 60 10.93 -0.14 -14.74
C TYR A 60 11.71 1.08 -15.19
N ASN A 61 12.44 0.93 -16.29
CA ASN A 61 13.01 2.07 -17.02
C ASN A 61 11.99 2.56 -18.04
N LEU A 62 11.19 3.55 -17.67
CA LEU A 62 10.05 4.04 -18.43
C LEU A 62 10.22 5.53 -18.79
N ASN A 63 9.44 5.94 -19.80
CA ASN A 63 9.21 7.36 -20.02
C ASN A 63 8.10 7.84 -19.07
N TYR A 64 8.48 8.51 -17.99
CA TYR A 64 7.57 8.97 -16.92
C TYR A 64 6.76 10.22 -17.30
N GLY A 65 7.02 10.83 -18.46
CA GLY A 65 6.47 12.15 -18.75
C GLY A 65 6.95 13.21 -17.75
N ASN A 66 6.19 14.31 -17.64
CA ASN A 66 6.55 15.43 -16.76
C ASN A 66 5.68 15.53 -15.51
N ASN A 67 4.67 14.68 -15.38
CA ASN A 67 3.65 14.80 -14.33
C ASN A 67 3.99 14.01 -13.07
N LEU A 68 4.64 12.85 -13.20
CA LEU A 68 4.93 11.97 -12.07
C LEU A 68 5.87 12.67 -11.08
N LYS A 69 5.42 12.78 -9.83
CA LYS A 69 6.15 13.43 -8.73
C LYS A 69 6.39 12.51 -7.55
N LEU A 70 5.60 11.44 -7.42
CA LEU A 70 5.63 10.57 -6.24
C LEU A 70 5.52 9.10 -6.63
N ILE A 71 6.38 8.29 -6.04
CA ILE A 71 6.22 6.84 -5.93
C ILE A 71 6.06 6.55 -4.43
N GLN A 72 4.88 6.06 -4.02
CA GLN A 72 4.56 5.71 -2.65
C GLN A 72 4.61 4.21 -2.47
N LEU A 73 5.38 3.74 -1.49
CA LEU A 73 5.39 2.35 -1.06
C LEU A 73 4.41 2.18 0.10
N PRO A 74 3.49 1.20 0.05
CA PRO A 74 2.56 0.95 1.15
C PRO A 74 3.19 0.17 2.32
N GLY A 75 4.47 -0.16 2.24
CA GLY A 75 5.26 -0.81 3.28
C GLY A 75 6.55 -0.06 3.58
N ALA A 76 7.31 -0.52 4.59
CA ALA A 76 8.60 0.07 4.98
C ALA A 76 9.76 -0.38 4.09
N GLY A 77 9.70 -1.61 3.56
CA GLY A 77 10.77 -2.18 2.74
C GLY A 77 10.97 -1.43 1.43
N VAL A 78 12.22 -1.26 1.03
CA VAL A 78 12.64 -0.62 -0.23
C VAL A 78 13.48 -1.55 -1.10
N ASP A 79 13.61 -2.82 -0.72
CA ASP A 79 14.51 -3.80 -1.35
C ASP A 79 14.11 -4.10 -2.80
N GLU A 80 12.81 -3.99 -3.10
CA GLU A 80 12.24 -4.22 -4.43
C GLU A 80 12.23 -2.96 -5.31
N ILE A 81 12.97 -1.90 -4.90
CA ILE A 81 13.01 -0.63 -5.63
C ILE A 81 14.37 -0.44 -6.28
N ASN A 82 14.40 -0.46 -7.60
CA ASN A 82 15.58 -0.10 -8.36
C ASN A 82 15.67 1.43 -8.54
N PHE A 83 16.33 2.11 -7.62
CA PHE A 83 16.50 3.57 -7.65
C PHE A 83 17.21 4.08 -8.91
N ASN A 84 18.00 3.24 -9.60
CA ASN A 84 18.66 3.63 -10.84
C ASN A 84 17.68 3.85 -12.00
N CYS A 85 16.48 3.27 -11.91
CA CYS A 85 15.42 3.43 -12.90
C CYS A 85 14.55 4.66 -12.66
N ILE A 86 14.72 5.36 -11.52
CA ILE A 86 13.85 6.45 -11.09
C ILE A 86 14.57 7.80 -11.29
N PRO A 87 14.00 8.73 -12.07
CA PRO A 87 14.55 10.08 -12.20
C PRO A 87 14.64 10.81 -10.86
N LYS A 88 15.69 11.59 -10.65
CA LYS A 88 15.98 12.31 -9.40
C LYS A 88 14.92 13.34 -8.98
N ASN A 89 14.07 13.75 -9.89
CA ASN A 89 12.97 14.71 -9.64
C ASN A 89 11.67 14.03 -9.19
N ILE A 90 11.66 12.69 -9.03
CA ILE A 90 10.54 11.92 -8.50
C ILE A 90 10.86 11.55 -7.06
N SER A 91 9.98 11.90 -6.13
CA SER A 91 10.11 11.50 -4.73
C SER A 91 9.68 10.05 -4.55
N VAL A 92 10.44 9.29 -3.77
CA VAL A 92 10.08 7.94 -3.33
C VAL A 92 9.83 7.99 -1.83
N CYS A 93 8.64 7.58 -1.40
CA CYS A 93 8.23 7.56 -0.01
C CYS A 93 7.79 6.15 0.39
N ASN A 94 8.05 5.79 1.63
CA ASN A 94 7.60 4.55 2.24
C ASN A 94 6.80 4.83 3.53
N VAL A 95 6.44 3.79 4.28
CA VAL A 95 5.69 3.88 5.54
C VAL A 95 6.62 3.56 6.70
N TYR A 96 6.49 4.32 7.80
CA TYR A 96 7.21 4.11 9.05
C TYR A 96 6.25 3.83 10.21
N GLU A 97 6.80 3.33 11.32
CA GLU A 97 6.11 3.11 12.61
C GLU A 97 4.96 2.09 12.57
N HIS A 98 4.75 1.37 11.46
CA HIS A 98 3.74 0.32 11.39
C HIS A 98 4.15 -0.95 12.18
N GLU A 99 5.42 -1.08 12.54
CA GLU A 99 5.94 -2.11 13.43
C GLU A 99 5.34 -2.01 14.85
N ILE A 100 4.94 -0.82 15.30
CA ILE A 100 4.33 -0.60 16.62
C ILE A 100 3.01 -1.39 16.74
N PRO A 101 1.98 -1.14 15.91
CA PRO A 101 0.73 -1.90 16.00
C PRO A 101 0.90 -3.38 15.67
N ILE A 102 1.89 -3.75 14.83
CA ILE A 102 2.21 -5.17 14.60
C ILE A 102 2.73 -5.83 15.86
N SER A 103 3.65 -5.17 16.58
CA SER A 103 4.18 -5.69 17.85
C SER A 103 3.09 -5.86 18.90
N GLU A 104 2.20 -4.89 19.03
CA GLU A 104 1.05 -4.95 19.95
C GLU A 104 0.11 -6.11 19.59
N PHE A 105 -0.15 -6.32 18.30
CA PHE A 105 -0.97 -7.44 17.85
C PHE A 105 -0.34 -8.79 18.18
N VAL A 106 0.98 -8.93 17.93
CA VAL A 106 1.73 -10.16 18.24
C VAL A 106 1.72 -10.43 19.74
N LEU A 107 2.02 -9.42 20.57
CA LEU A 107 1.99 -9.54 22.04
C LEU A 107 0.59 -9.92 22.53
N THR A 108 -0.45 -9.31 21.99
CA THR A 108 -1.84 -9.66 22.33
C THR A 108 -2.14 -11.11 22.00
N GLY A 109 -1.70 -11.60 20.84
CA GLY A 109 -1.84 -13.00 20.45
C GLY A 109 -1.14 -13.96 21.42
N MET A 110 0.12 -13.64 21.78
CA MET A 110 0.91 -14.43 22.74
C MET A 110 0.26 -14.47 24.14
N LEU A 111 -0.15 -13.31 24.65
CA LEU A 111 -0.82 -13.22 25.97
C LEU A 111 -2.14 -13.99 25.97
N ASN A 112 -2.93 -13.87 24.92
CA ASN A 112 -4.18 -14.63 24.80
C ASN A 112 -3.93 -16.14 24.76
N TRP A 113 -2.88 -16.58 24.07
CA TRP A 113 -2.49 -18.00 24.02
C TRP A 113 -2.12 -18.54 25.41
N VAL A 114 -1.27 -17.82 26.15
CA VAL A 114 -0.81 -18.24 27.48
C VAL A 114 -1.93 -18.17 28.53
N SER A 115 -2.69 -17.07 28.54
CA SER A 115 -3.75 -16.82 29.52
C SER A 115 -5.05 -17.56 29.23
N LYS A 116 -5.22 -18.07 27.99
CA LYS A 116 -6.49 -18.66 27.50
C LYS A 116 -7.70 -17.74 27.69
N PHE A 117 -7.50 -16.45 27.55
CA PHE A 117 -8.49 -15.42 27.87
C PHE A 117 -9.84 -15.65 27.19
N ILE A 118 -9.83 -15.99 25.89
CA ILE A 118 -11.06 -16.26 25.12
C ILE A 118 -11.81 -17.48 25.67
N GLU A 119 -11.08 -18.52 26.10
CA GLU A 119 -11.68 -19.73 26.69
C GLU A 119 -12.29 -19.43 28.06
N ILE A 120 -11.56 -18.70 28.88
CA ILE A 120 -12.02 -18.26 30.23
C ILE A 120 -13.26 -17.38 30.08
N ASP A 121 -13.27 -16.39 29.19
CA ASP A 121 -14.43 -15.52 28.98
C ASP A 121 -15.69 -16.32 28.56
N LYS A 122 -15.51 -17.30 27.63
CA LYS A 122 -16.59 -18.17 27.22
C LYS A 122 -17.14 -19.04 28.36
N ASN A 123 -16.26 -19.51 29.24
CA ASN A 123 -16.66 -20.32 30.38
C ASN A 123 -17.40 -19.48 31.44
N LEU A 124 -16.87 -18.29 31.77
CA LEU A 124 -17.52 -17.34 32.66
C LEU A 124 -18.93 -16.96 32.19
N LYS A 125 -19.12 -16.68 30.91
CA LYS A 125 -20.43 -16.38 30.33
C LYS A 125 -21.43 -17.54 30.47
N LYS A 126 -20.94 -18.76 30.66
CA LYS A 126 -21.77 -19.97 30.91
C LYS A 126 -21.90 -20.30 32.39
N GLY A 127 -21.33 -19.48 33.29
CA GLY A 127 -21.35 -19.70 34.71
C GLY A 127 -20.32 -20.72 35.23
N TYR A 128 -19.32 -21.07 34.41
CA TYR A 128 -18.21 -21.94 34.82
C TYR A 128 -17.03 -21.07 35.31
N TRP A 129 -16.47 -21.47 36.45
CA TRP A 129 -15.25 -20.87 37.02
C TRP A 129 -14.07 -21.81 36.90
#